data_3e0f985e61fee887324cd0ea7211b0df
#
_entry.id   3e0f985e61fee887324cd0ea7211b0df
#
_cell.length_a   1.000
_cell.length_b   1.000
_cell.length_c   1.000
_cell.angle_alpha   90.00
_cell.angle_beta   90.00
_cell.angle_gamma   90.00
#
_symmetry.space_group_name_H-M   'P 1'
#
loop_
_entity.id
_entity.type
_entity.pdbx_description
1 polymer ?
#
loop_
_entity_poly.entity_id
_entity_poly.type
_entity_poly.pdbx_seq_one_letter_code
_entity_poly.pdbx_strand_id
1 'polypeptide(L)'
;KVAGKLKVYRMTVLVMTLFLVLVALISTLVIRSNIGEITEVWSPALQYLQELETMTAKYRIKQYQHLVESDAAVMNSCEEVIKDLESQIQDTGAKLNEIISADSDAQKGQDDYETASAAWEEYRAASDEILKLSREGKQKEAANLMIGEVYEEYQSFAETLTILRNAFQVELDQAKTMANVCTIIIFVVIVAAGLAIAVMTTLIGRIITNSITEPVEQIEAAVASLRKGELSNVEMLTYESEDEFGDTIRN
;
A
#
# COMPACT_ATOMS: atom_id res chain seq x y z
N LYS A 1 -43.88 26.35 -1.61
CA LYS A 1 -44.36 25.63 -2.81
C LYS A 1 -43.78 24.23 -2.82
N VAL A 2 -44.63 23.21 -3.03
CA VAL A 2 -44.26 21.77 -3.04
C VAL A 2 -43.15 21.48 -4.03
N ALA A 3 -43.26 22.02 -5.24
CA ALA A 3 -42.25 21.87 -6.28
C ALA A 3 -40.86 22.38 -5.83
N GLY A 4 -40.79 23.45 -5.01
CA GLY A 4 -39.56 23.95 -4.42
C GLY A 4 -38.96 22.98 -3.41
N LYS A 5 -39.77 22.39 -2.52
CA LYS A 5 -39.31 21.39 -1.53
C LYS A 5 -38.72 20.14 -2.22
N LEU A 6 -39.39 19.62 -3.27
CA LEU A 6 -38.90 18.51 -4.08
C LEU A 6 -37.60 18.82 -4.84
N LYS A 7 -37.47 20.04 -5.37
CA LYS A 7 -36.23 20.49 -6.05
C LYS A 7 -35.04 20.53 -5.08
N VAL A 8 -35.25 21.09 -3.89
CA VAL A 8 -34.23 21.15 -2.84
C VAL A 8 -33.81 19.74 -2.42
N TYR A 9 -34.78 18.84 -2.17
CA TYR A 9 -34.46 17.44 -1.83
C TYR A 9 -33.59 16.76 -2.88
N ARG A 10 -34.00 16.81 -4.15
CA ARG A 10 -33.24 16.20 -5.26
C ARG A 10 -31.82 16.77 -5.34
N MET A 11 -31.68 18.09 -5.15
CA MET A 11 -30.39 18.76 -5.20
C MET A 11 -29.51 18.35 -4.02
N THR A 12 -30.07 18.26 -2.81
CA THR A 12 -29.34 17.81 -1.61
C THR A 12 -28.83 16.38 -1.75
N VAL A 13 -29.69 15.46 -2.20
CA VAL A 13 -29.28 14.06 -2.43
C VAL A 13 -28.18 13.97 -3.48
N LEU A 14 -28.29 14.73 -4.57
CA LEU A 14 -27.28 14.75 -5.65
C LEU A 14 -25.95 15.28 -5.14
N VAL A 15 -25.93 16.38 -4.38
CA VAL A 15 -24.71 16.96 -3.80
C VAL A 15 -24.06 15.98 -2.83
N MET A 16 -24.84 15.34 -1.96
CA MET A 16 -24.33 14.35 -1.00
C MET A 16 -23.75 13.10 -1.70
N THR A 17 -24.41 12.62 -2.75
CA THR A 17 -23.91 11.50 -3.54
C THR A 17 -22.59 11.85 -4.25
N LEU A 18 -22.52 13.06 -4.83
CA LEU A 18 -21.30 13.55 -5.47
C LEU A 18 -20.16 13.69 -4.47
N PHE A 19 -20.42 14.16 -3.26
CA PHE A 19 -19.45 14.24 -2.18
C PHE A 19 -18.91 12.85 -1.80
N LEU A 20 -19.77 11.83 -1.65
CA LEU A 20 -19.34 10.45 -1.39
C LEU A 20 -18.44 9.89 -2.49
N VAL A 21 -18.79 10.11 -3.76
CA VAL A 21 -17.98 9.69 -4.90
C VAL A 21 -16.59 10.36 -4.85
N LEU A 22 -16.54 11.66 -4.53
CA LEU A 22 -15.28 12.39 -4.41
C LEU A 22 -14.41 11.83 -3.28
N VAL A 23 -14.99 11.57 -2.11
CA VAL A 23 -14.28 10.94 -0.98
C VAL A 23 -13.73 9.58 -1.38
N ALA A 24 -14.53 8.74 -2.06
CA ALA A 24 -14.10 7.42 -2.51
C ALA A 24 -12.93 7.49 -3.52
N LEU A 25 -12.96 8.45 -4.44
CA LEU A 25 -11.87 8.67 -5.41
C LEU A 25 -10.57 9.08 -4.71
N ILE A 26 -10.63 10.08 -3.82
CA ILE A 26 -9.46 10.53 -3.05
C ILE A 26 -8.90 9.37 -2.22
N SER A 27 -9.77 8.61 -1.55
CA SER A 27 -9.39 7.44 -0.77
C SER A 27 -8.63 6.39 -1.59
N THR A 28 -9.10 6.12 -2.81
CA THR A 28 -8.45 5.16 -3.72
C THR A 28 -7.05 5.64 -4.12
N LEU A 29 -6.87 6.94 -4.37
CA LEU A 29 -5.56 7.50 -4.71
C LEU A 29 -4.57 7.39 -3.54
N VAL A 30 -5.00 7.69 -2.32
CA VAL A 30 -4.18 7.58 -1.11
C VAL A 30 -3.76 6.13 -0.84
N ILE A 31 -4.71 5.19 -0.93
CA ILE A 31 -4.40 3.76 -0.76
C ILE A 31 -3.41 3.29 -1.82
N ARG A 32 -3.59 3.69 -3.08
CA ARG A 32 -2.69 3.31 -4.18
C ARG A 32 -1.26 3.84 -3.95
N SER A 33 -1.11 5.07 -3.49
CA SER A 33 0.21 5.65 -3.17
C SER A 33 0.92 4.85 -2.06
N ASN A 34 0.24 4.59 -0.94
CA ASN A 34 0.82 3.85 0.18
C ASN A 34 1.18 2.39 -0.17
N ILE A 35 0.37 1.72 -1.01
CA ILE A 35 0.69 0.38 -1.50
C ILE A 35 1.86 0.41 -2.48
N GLY A 36 1.99 1.47 -3.28
CA GLY A 36 3.10 1.66 -4.21
C GLY A 36 4.46 1.57 -3.53
N GLU A 37 4.68 2.29 -2.44
CA GLU A 37 5.93 2.23 -1.67
C GLU A 37 6.27 0.81 -1.19
N ILE A 38 5.27 0.08 -0.69
CA ILE A 38 5.45 -1.30 -0.21
C ILE A 38 5.83 -2.24 -1.36
N THR A 39 5.15 -2.14 -2.50
CA THR A 39 5.26 -3.11 -3.60
C THR A 39 6.34 -2.77 -4.62
N GLU A 40 6.67 -1.51 -4.79
CA GLU A 40 7.61 -1.04 -5.80
C GLU A 40 8.99 -0.68 -5.22
N VAL A 41 9.08 -0.42 -3.92
CA VAL A 41 10.32 -0.02 -3.25
C VAL A 41 10.76 -1.08 -2.23
N TRP A 42 10.09 -1.17 -1.09
CA TRP A 42 10.62 -1.92 0.06
C TRP A 42 10.59 -3.44 -0.11
N SER A 43 9.53 -4.00 -0.70
CA SER A 43 9.46 -5.46 -0.91
C SER A 43 10.48 -5.96 -1.93
N PRO A 44 10.67 -5.33 -3.11
CA PRO A 44 11.73 -5.69 -4.04
C PRO A 44 13.13 -5.45 -3.47
N ALA A 45 13.36 -4.37 -2.72
CA ALA A 45 14.65 -4.10 -2.09
C ALA A 45 15.06 -5.22 -1.12
N LEU A 46 14.15 -5.67 -0.25
CA LEU A 46 14.38 -6.79 0.65
C LEU A 46 14.58 -8.12 -0.08
N GLN A 47 13.87 -8.33 -1.19
CA GLN A 47 14.08 -9.50 -2.05
C GLN A 47 15.49 -9.50 -2.64
N TYR A 48 15.97 -8.40 -3.20
CA TYR A 48 17.33 -8.31 -3.75
C TYR A 48 18.40 -8.50 -2.67
N LEU A 49 18.19 -7.99 -1.46
CA LEU A 49 19.09 -8.26 -0.34
C LEU A 49 19.15 -9.76 0.00
N GLN A 50 18.03 -10.45 0.02
CA GLN A 50 17.99 -11.88 0.24
C GLN A 50 18.67 -12.67 -0.89
N GLU A 51 18.54 -12.23 -2.13
CA GLU A 51 19.23 -12.80 -3.28
C GLU A 51 20.75 -12.61 -3.15
N LEU A 52 21.21 -11.40 -2.79
CA LEU A 52 22.64 -11.10 -2.54
C LEU A 52 23.23 -12.00 -1.45
N GLU A 53 22.56 -12.16 -0.32
CA GLU A 53 22.99 -13.06 0.76
C GLU A 53 23.10 -14.51 0.29
N THR A 54 22.10 -14.96 -0.47
CA THR A 54 22.08 -16.33 -1.00
C THR A 54 23.21 -16.56 -2.00
N MET A 55 23.44 -15.62 -2.90
CA MET A 55 24.51 -15.72 -3.91
C MET A 55 25.88 -15.64 -3.26
N THR A 56 26.08 -14.78 -2.27
CA THR A 56 27.34 -14.68 -1.53
C THR A 56 27.64 -15.95 -0.74
N ALA A 57 26.63 -16.56 -0.12
CA ALA A 57 26.81 -17.86 0.54
C ALA A 57 27.21 -18.97 -0.46
N LYS A 58 26.58 -19.01 -1.64
CA LYS A 58 26.97 -19.94 -2.72
C LYS A 58 28.38 -19.68 -3.24
N TYR A 59 28.75 -18.41 -3.40
CA TYR A 59 30.08 -17.99 -3.78
C TYR A 59 31.13 -18.55 -2.80
N ARG A 60 30.92 -18.36 -1.50
CA ARG A 60 31.79 -18.91 -0.46
C ARG A 60 31.86 -20.44 -0.47
N ILE A 61 30.73 -21.12 -0.68
CA ILE A 61 30.69 -22.59 -0.80
C ILE A 61 31.54 -23.05 -1.99
N LYS A 62 31.49 -22.36 -3.13
CA LYS A 62 32.27 -22.70 -4.32
C LYS A 62 33.78 -22.48 -4.11
N GLN A 63 34.18 -21.47 -3.33
CA GLN A 63 35.56 -21.27 -2.91
C GLN A 63 36.07 -22.44 -2.04
N TYR A 64 35.26 -22.90 -1.05
CA TYR A 64 35.60 -24.07 -0.26
C TYR A 64 35.69 -25.33 -1.13
N GLN A 65 34.78 -25.51 -2.07
CA GLN A 65 34.81 -26.65 -3.00
C GLN A 65 36.09 -26.61 -3.84
N HIS A 66 36.45 -25.47 -4.41
CA HIS A 66 37.68 -25.28 -5.17
C HIS A 66 38.95 -25.58 -4.33
N LEU A 67 38.94 -25.15 -3.07
CA LEU A 67 40.07 -25.33 -2.14
C LEU A 67 40.34 -26.80 -1.81
N VAL A 68 39.29 -27.65 -1.66
CA VAL A 68 39.45 -29.05 -1.28
C VAL A 68 39.57 -29.99 -2.47
N GLU A 69 39.38 -29.46 -3.68
CA GLU A 69 39.41 -30.25 -4.91
C GLU A 69 40.84 -30.38 -5.44
N SER A 70 41.12 -31.50 -6.09
CA SER A 70 42.40 -31.79 -6.76
C SER A 70 42.25 -32.01 -8.27
N ASP A 71 41.03 -32.24 -8.76
CA ASP A 71 40.72 -32.38 -10.18
C ASP A 71 40.62 -31.02 -10.85
N ALA A 72 41.48 -30.73 -11.80
CA ALA A 72 41.54 -29.47 -12.51
C ALA A 72 40.24 -29.16 -13.29
N ALA A 73 39.52 -30.19 -13.77
CA ALA A 73 38.26 -29.96 -14.48
C ALA A 73 37.14 -29.48 -13.49
N VAL A 74 37.12 -30.05 -12.29
CA VAL A 74 36.18 -29.63 -11.23
C VAL A 74 36.54 -28.22 -10.71
N MET A 75 37.83 -27.94 -10.54
CA MET A 75 38.29 -26.58 -10.15
C MET A 75 37.88 -25.54 -11.21
N ASN A 76 38.05 -25.83 -12.51
CA ASN A 76 37.60 -24.95 -13.59
C ASN A 76 36.07 -24.69 -13.49
N SER A 77 35.28 -25.75 -13.28
CA SER A 77 33.82 -25.60 -13.12
C SER A 77 33.45 -24.75 -11.89
N CYS A 78 34.19 -24.86 -10.80
CA CYS A 78 33.97 -23.99 -9.64
C CYS A 78 34.26 -22.53 -9.98
N GLU A 79 35.34 -22.23 -10.69
CA GLU A 79 35.69 -20.85 -11.09
C GLU A 79 34.68 -20.25 -12.07
N GLU A 80 34.14 -21.04 -13.03
CA GLU A 80 33.07 -20.60 -13.91
C GLU A 80 31.83 -20.21 -13.12
N VAL A 81 31.43 -21.02 -12.12
CA VAL A 81 30.29 -20.70 -11.24
C VAL A 81 30.58 -19.50 -10.36
N ILE A 82 31.78 -19.35 -9.83
CA ILE A 82 32.22 -18.19 -9.04
C ILE A 82 32.07 -16.91 -9.87
N LYS A 83 32.59 -16.91 -11.11
CA LYS A 83 32.48 -15.76 -12.01
C LYS A 83 31.05 -15.43 -12.39
N ASP A 84 30.21 -16.43 -12.60
CA ASP A 84 28.78 -16.23 -12.86
C ASP A 84 28.07 -15.62 -11.64
N LEU A 85 28.38 -16.09 -10.43
CA LEU A 85 27.87 -15.52 -9.19
C LEU A 85 28.30 -14.06 -8.97
N GLU A 86 29.56 -13.71 -9.28
CA GLU A 86 30.04 -12.33 -9.24
C GLU A 86 29.22 -11.42 -10.15
N SER A 87 28.97 -11.86 -11.39
CA SER A 87 28.12 -11.11 -12.31
C SER A 87 26.68 -10.96 -11.78
N GLN A 88 26.09 -12.02 -11.24
CA GLN A 88 24.75 -11.98 -10.67
C GLN A 88 24.68 -11.06 -9.44
N ILE A 89 25.69 -11.09 -8.57
CA ILE A 89 25.78 -10.20 -7.39
C ILE A 89 25.85 -8.74 -7.84
N GLN A 90 26.69 -8.43 -8.84
CA GLN A 90 26.80 -7.09 -9.39
C GLN A 90 25.49 -6.60 -10.01
N ASP A 91 24.84 -7.44 -10.83
CA ASP A 91 23.56 -7.12 -11.47
C ASP A 91 22.44 -6.88 -10.44
N THR A 92 22.37 -7.74 -9.41
CA THR A 92 21.38 -7.63 -8.34
C THR A 92 21.65 -6.40 -7.46
N GLY A 93 22.92 -6.12 -7.17
CA GLY A 93 23.32 -4.90 -6.48
C GLY A 93 22.95 -3.64 -7.24
N ALA A 94 23.14 -3.62 -8.56
CA ALA A 94 22.74 -2.48 -9.40
C ALA A 94 21.22 -2.24 -9.39
N LYS A 95 20.40 -3.32 -9.44
CA LYS A 95 18.94 -3.22 -9.32
C LYS A 95 18.50 -2.69 -7.94
N LEU A 96 19.16 -3.15 -6.88
CA LEU A 96 18.92 -2.65 -5.53
C LEU A 96 19.25 -1.15 -5.44
N ASN A 97 20.39 -0.75 -5.98
CA ASN A 97 20.80 0.66 -6.03
C ASN A 97 19.83 1.54 -6.82
N GLU A 98 19.29 1.03 -7.94
CA GLU A 98 18.29 1.74 -8.73
C GLU A 98 17.02 2.05 -7.92
N ILE A 99 16.53 1.07 -7.15
CA ILE A 99 15.37 1.25 -6.27
C ILE A 99 15.65 2.28 -5.17
N ILE A 100 16.79 2.14 -4.49
CA ILE A 100 17.19 3.05 -3.40
C ILE A 100 17.37 4.49 -3.91
N SER A 101 18.00 4.65 -5.07
CA SER A 101 18.27 5.97 -5.66
C SER A 101 17.02 6.66 -6.21
N ALA A 102 15.96 5.91 -6.49
CA ALA A 102 14.68 6.45 -6.96
C ALA A 102 13.83 7.06 -5.82
N ASP A 103 14.13 6.74 -4.57
CA ASP A 103 13.42 7.23 -3.39
C ASP A 103 14.13 8.45 -2.80
N SER A 104 13.42 9.60 -2.74
CA SER A 104 13.97 10.87 -2.22
C SER A 104 14.29 10.84 -0.72
N ASP A 105 13.67 9.95 0.05
CA ASP A 105 13.88 9.80 1.49
C ASP A 105 14.98 8.77 1.83
N ALA A 106 15.58 8.14 0.81
CA ALA A 106 16.49 7.01 0.93
C ALA A 106 17.97 7.39 1.10
N GLN A 107 18.33 8.63 1.41
CA GLN A 107 19.73 9.06 1.55
C GLN A 107 20.52 8.13 2.50
N LYS A 108 19.92 7.74 3.62
CA LYS A 108 20.54 6.78 4.56
C LYS A 108 20.70 5.39 3.95
N GLY A 109 19.71 4.91 3.19
CA GLY A 109 19.80 3.64 2.48
C GLY A 109 20.88 3.64 1.41
N GLN A 110 21.14 4.78 0.77
CA GLN A 110 22.23 4.95 -0.20
C GLN A 110 23.60 4.81 0.45
N ASP A 111 23.83 5.48 1.59
CA ASP A 111 25.09 5.42 2.33
C ASP A 111 25.37 3.98 2.84
N ASP A 112 24.34 3.31 3.35
CA ASP A 112 24.43 1.90 3.81
C ASP A 112 24.72 0.95 2.63
N TYR A 113 24.12 1.20 1.45
CA TYR A 113 24.38 0.44 0.23
C TYR A 113 25.80 0.63 -0.27
N GLU A 114 26.32 1.85 -0.31
CA GLU A 114 27.70 2.15 -0.71
C GLU A 114 28.69 1.45 0.21
N THR A 115 28.40 1.43 1.52
CA THR A 115 29.22 0.69 2.51
C THR A 115 29.20 -0.81 2.24
N ALA A 116 28.04 -1.40 1.96
CA ALA A 116 27.91 -2.81 1.62
C ALA A 116 28.62 -3.15 0.29
N SER A 117 28.51 -2.29 -0.72
CA SER A 117 29.19 -2.45 -2.00
C SER A 117 30.71 -2.42 -1.86
N ALA A 118 31.26 -1.50 -1.05
CA ALA A 118 32.68 -1.45 -0.76
C ALA A 118 33.18 -2.71 -0.03
N ALA A 119 32.45 -3.16 0.99
CA ALA A 119 32.79 -4.39 1.71
C ALA A 119 32.72 -5.65 0.82
N TRP A 120 31.82 -5.70 -0.16
CA TRP A 120 31.80 -6.75 -1.16
C TRP A 120 33.10 -6.77 -2.00
N GLU A 121 33.54 -5.61 -2.50
CA GLU A 121 34.75 -5.52 -3.30
C GLU A 121 36.02 -5.91 -2.51
N GLU A 122 36.09 -5.56 -1.24
CA GLU A 122 37.16 -5.98 -0.33
C GLU A 122 37.17 -7.51 -0.15
N TYR A 123 36.01 -8.11 0.16
CA TYR A 123 35.86 -9.56 0.28
C TYR A 123 36.21 -10.28 -1.04
N ARG A 124 35.73 -9.78 -2.18
CA ARG A 124 36.01 -10.35 -3.50
C ARG A 124 37.51 -10.32 -3.82
N ALA A 125 38.16 -9.18 -3.61
CA ALA A 125 39.60 -9.01 -3.85
C ALA A 125 40.45 -9.95 -2.96
N ALA A 126 40.10 -10.08 -1.69
CA ALA A 126 40.76 -11.02 -0.78
C ALA A 126 40.54 -12.49 -1.21
N SER A 127 39.40 -12.79 -1.82
CA SER A 127 39.04 -14.12 -2.31
C SER A 127 39.85 -14.58 -3.53
N ASP A 128 40.28 -13.66 -4.40
CA ASP A 128 41.07 -13.99 -5.60
C ASP A 128 42.39 -14.68 -5.24
N GLU A 129 43.03 -14.32 -4.14
CA GLU A 129 44.29 -14.94 -3.69
C GLU A 129 44.08 -16.39 -3.21
N ILE A 130 42.90 -16.72 -2.65
CA ILE A 130 42.55 -18.12 -2.31
C ILE A 130 42.54 -19.01 -3.54
N LEU A 131 41.85 -18.58 -4.61
CA LEU A 131 41.75 -19.35 -5.85
C LEU A 131 43.14 -19.56 -6.49
N LYS A 132 43.96 -18.52 -6.47
CA LYS A 132 45.33 -18.58 -6.97
C LYS A 132 46.20 -19.57 -6.17
N LEU A 133 46.23 -19.46 -4.84
CA LEU A 133 46.96 -20.37 -3.96
C LEU A 133 46.51 -21.82 -4.12
N SER A 134 45.18 -22.03 -4.25
CA SER A 134 44.59 -23.35 -4.50
C SER A 134 45.08 -23.93 -5.81
N ARG A 135 45.12 -23.14 -6.89
CA ARG A 135 45.66 -23.52 -8.19
C ARG A 135 47.14 -23.90 -8.16
N GLU A 136 47.94 -23.20 -7.34
CA GLU A 136 49.34 -23.46 -7.14
C GLU A 136 49.62 -24.72 -6.28
N GLY A 137 48.56 -25.41 -5.80
CA GLY A 137 48.70 -26.57 -4.92
C GLY A 137 49.09 -26.23 -3.48
N LYS A 138 48.93 -24.94 -3.08
CA LYS A 138 49.20 -24.41 -1.75
C LYS A 138 47.97 -24.44 -0.84
N GLN A 139 47.31 -25.62 -0.77
CA GLN A 139 46.03 -25.75 -0.06
C GLN A 139 46.06 -25.31 1.39
N LYS A 140 47.16 -25.55 2.09
CA LYS A 140 47.30 -25.16 3.49
C LYS A 140 47.32 -23.62 3.67
N GLU A 141 48.02 -22.93 2.75
CA GLU A 141 48.08 -21.46 2.76
C GLU A 141 46.74 -20.84 2.40
N ALA A 142 46.11 -21.37 1.34
CA ALA A 142 44.78 -20.98 0.92
C ALA A 142 43.72 -21.24 2.02
N ALA A 143 43.78 -22.37 2.71
CA ALA A 143 42.89 -22.68 3.82
C ALA A 143 43.09 -21.71 5.01
N ASN A 144 44.32 -21.38 5.35
CA ASN A 144 44.60 -20.41 6.42
C ASN A 144 44.05 -19.01 6.06
N LEU A 145 44.21 -18.59 4.81
CA LEU A 145 43.67 -17.31 4.33
C LEU A 145 42.13 -17.33 4.38
N MET A 146 41.50 -18.43 3.93
CA MET A 146 40.03 -18.61 3.90
C MET A 146 39.37 -18.55 5.29
N ILE A 147 40.07 -19.05 6.36
CA ILE A 147 39.54 -19.04 7.73
C ILE A 147 40.02 -17.84 8.54
N GLY A 148 41.00 -17.08 8.05
CA GLY A 148 41.54 -15.87 8.65
C GLY A 148 41.00 -14.60 7.99
N GLU A 149 41.86 -13.88 7.28
CA GLU A 149 41.60 -12.56 6.69
C GLU A 149 40.34 -12.55 5.81
N VAL A 150 40.18 -13.51 4.89
CA VAL A 150 39.01 -13.58 3.99
C VAL A 150 37.70 -13.88 4.76
N TYR A 151 37.79 -14.57 5.89
CA TYR A 151 36.63 -14.75 6.75
C TYR A 151 36.22 -13.44 7.45
N GLU A 152 37.16 -12.64 7.87
CA GLU A 152 36.91 -11.32 8.49
C GLU A 152 36.25 -10.38 7.47
N GLU A 153 36.73 -10.34 6.24
CA GLU A 153 36.10 -9.57 5.14
C GLU A 153 34.69 -10.06 4.80
N TYR A 154 34.50 -11.40 4.75
CA TYR A 154 33.16 -11.97 4.59
C TYR A 154 32.21 -11.56 5.73
N GLN A 155 32.67 -11.59 6.96
CA GLN A 155 31.88 -11.19 8.12
C GLN A 155 31.50 -9.70 8.05
N SER A 156 32.46 -8.84 7.71
CA SER A 156 32.24 -7.41 7.50
C SER A 156 31.15 -7.16 6.47
N PHE A 157 31.26 -7.81 5.30
CA PHE A 157 30.23 -7.72 4.26
C PHE A 157 28.85 -8.24 4.73
N ALA A 158 28.81 -9.40 5.37
CA ALA A 158 27.56 -9.99 5.87
C ALA A 158 26.87 -9.10 6.94
N GLU A 159 27.67 -8.41 7.76
CA GLU A 159 27.17 -7.44 8.73
C GLU A 159 26.55 -6.22 8.05
N THR A 160 27.21 -5.67 7.01
CA THR A 160 26.65 -4.53 6.24
C THR A 160 25.34 -4.89 5.56
N LEU A 161 25.20 -6.09 4.96
CA LEU A 161 23.94 -6.56 4.42
C LEU A 161 22.85 -6.70 5.50
N THR A 162 23.23 -7.14 6.70
CA THR A 162 22.30 -7.27 7.82
C THR A 162 21.81 -5.89 8.29
N ILE A 163 22.70 -4.90 8.37
CA ILE A 163 22.35 -3.52 8.71
C ILE A 163 21.37 -2.96 7.69
N LEU A 164 21.67 -3.10 6.41
CA LEU A 164 20.84 -2.62 5.31
C LEU A 164 19.47 -3.30 5.30
N ARG A 165 19.42 -4.62 5.53
CA ARG A 165 18.16 -5.36 5.66
C ARG A 165 17.31 -4.86 6.83
N ASN A 166 17.91 -4.66 7.99
CA ASN A 166 17.19 -4.18 9.17
C ASN A 166 16.64 -2.77 8.94
N ALA A 167 17.40 -1.89 8.29
CA ALA A 167 16.92 -0.57 7.91
C ALA A 167 15.69 -0.66 6.99
N PHE A 168 15.75 -1.45 5.92
CA PHE A 168 14.63 -1.62 4.99
C PHE A 168 13.42 -2.32 5.60
N GLN A 169 13.65 -3.26 6.54
CA GLN A 169 12.54 -3.90 7.26
C GLN A 169 11.78 -2.89 8.13
N VAL A 170 12.48 -1.97 8.77
CA VAL A 170 11.86 -0.89 9.56
C VAL A 170 11.03 0.02 8.67
N GLU A 171 11.56 0.44 7.51
CA GLU A 171 10.82 1.27 6.57
C GLU A 171 9.57 0.55 6.00
N LEU A 172 9.71 -0.73 5.63
CA LEU A 172 8.59 -1.55 5.19
C LEU A 172 7.49 -1.66 6.26
N ASP A 173 7.86 -1.85 7.51
CA ASP A 173 6.90 -1.98 8.61
C ASP A 173 6.24 -0.64 8.95
N GLN A 174 6.95 0.47 8.80
CA GLN A 174 6.37 1.82 8.88
C GLN A 174 5.38 2.07 7.73
N ALA A 175 5.75 1.77 6.49
CA ALA A 175 4.89 1.90 5.32
C ALA A 175 3.61 1.06 5.46
N LYS A 176 3.72 -0.19 5.92
CA LYS A 176 2.56 -1.06 6.22
C LYS A 176 1.66 -0.50 7.31
N THR A 177 2.27 0.03 8.38
CA THR A 177 1.52 0.63 9.50
C THR A 177 0.76 1.86 9.02
N MET A 178 1.41 2.72 8.25
CA MET A 178 0.80 3.92 7.68
C MET A 178 -0.35 3.55 6.74
N ALA A 179 -0.15 2.57 5.84
CA ALA A 179 -1.19 2.08 4.94
C ALA A 179 -2.41 1.54 5.70
N ASN A 180 -2.19 0.77 6.78
CA ASN A 180 -3.28 0.25 7.62
C ASN A 180 -4.03 1.37 8.34
N VAL A 181 -3.34 2.33 8.95
CA VAL A 181 -3.97 3.46 9.63
C VAL A 181 -4.77 4.30 8.64
N CYS A 182 -4.22 4.64 7.49
CA CYS A 182 -4.93 5.36 6.44
C CYS A 182 -6.18 4.61 5.98
N THR A 183 -6.09 3.29 5.77
CA THR A 183 -7.22 2.45 5.36
C THR A 183 -8.33 2.46 6.41
N ILE A 184 -8.01 2.35 7.69
CA ILE A 184 -8.99 2.40 8.79
C ILE A 184 -9.67 3.78 8.84
N ILE A 185 -8.90 4.87 8.76
CA ILE A 185 -9.45 6.23 8.77
C ILE A 185 -10.42 6.42 7.60
N ILE A 186 -10.02 6.03 6.40
CA ILE A 186 -10.84 6.10 5.19
C ILE A 186 -12.15 5.31 5.37
N PHE A 187 -12.06 4.08 5.89
CA PHE A 187 -13.24 3.25 6.15
C PHE A 187 -14.21 3.93 7.12
N VAL A 188 -13.70 4.47 8.24
CA VAL A 188 -14.51 5.19 9.23
C VAL A 188 -15.18 6.41 8.61
N VAL A 189 -14.47 7.19 7.80
CA VAL A 189 -15.02 8.38 7.12
C VAL A 189 -16.13 8.01 6.15
N ILE A 190 -15.95 6.96 5.35
CA ILE A 190 -16.97 6.49 4.40
C ILE A 190 -18.23 6.02 5.12
N VAL A 191 -18.08 5.22 6.20
CA VAL A 191 -19.21 4.73 7.00
C VAL A 191 -19.94 5.89 7.66
N ALA A 192 -19.24 6.84 8.27
CA ALA A 192 -19.83 8.02 8.91
C ALA A 192 -20.59 8.89 7.90
N ALA A 193 -20.01 9.13 6.72
CA ALA A 193 -20.66 9.87 5.64
C ALA A 193 -21.93 9.15 5.14
N GLY A 194 -21.86 7.82 4.96
CA GLY A 194 -23.01 7.02 4.56
C GLY A 194 -24.17 7.09 5.57
N LEU A 195 -23.85 6.97 6.86
CA LEU A 195 -24.84 7.11 7.93
C LEU A 195 -25.45 8.52 7.98
N ALA A 196 -24.63 9.56 7.84
CA ALA A 196 -25.13 10.93 7.77
C ALA A 196 -26.10 11.16 6.61
N ILE A 197 -25.80 10.62 5.44
CA ILE A 197 -26.67 10.69 4.26
C ILE A 197 -27.98 9.93 4.53
N ALA A 198 -27.94 8.73 5.10
CA ALA A 198 -29.12 7.95 5.42
C ALA A 198 -30.05 8.69 6.39
N VAL A 199 -29.50 9.29 7.45
CA VAL A 199 -30.24 10.10 8.42
C VAL A 199 -30.87 11.32 7.74
N MET A 200 -30.08 12.08 6.99
CA MET A 200 -30.56 13.28 6.29
C MET A 200 -31.67 12.95 5.27
N THR A 201 -31.49 11.89 4.49
CA THR A 201 -32.48 11.44 3.52
C THR A 201 -33.79 11.04 4.20
N THR A 202 -33.71 10.34 5.34
CA THR A 202 -34.88 9.94 6.11
C THR A 202 -35.63 11.14 6.71
N LEU A 203 -34.88 12.11 7.29
CA LEU A 203 -35.48 13.33 7.86
C LEU A 203 -36.16 14.18 6.80
N ILE A 204 -35.47 14.44 5.68
CA ILE A 204 -36.05 15.22 4.58
C ILE A 204 -37.25 14.47 3.95
N GLY A 205 -37.13 13.15 3.79
CA GLY A 205 -38.22 12.31 3.30
C GLY A 205 -39.49 12.43 4.17
N ARG A 206 -39.33 12.37 5.50
CA ARG A 206 -40.46 12.59 6.43
C ARG A 206 -41.10 13.97 6.28
N ILE A 207 -40.29 15.02 6.18
CA ILE A 207 -40.80 16.40 6.00
C ILE A 207 -41.62 16.50 4.68
N ILE A 208 -41.16 15.87 3.60
CA ILE A 208 -41.85 15.88 2.31
C ILE A 208 -43.12 15.06 2.40
N THR A 209 -43.08 13.85 2.97
CA THR A 209 -44.24 12.98 3.15
C THR A 209 -45.35 13.71 3.91
N ASN A 210 -45.02 14.29 5.07
CA ASN A 210 -46.02 15.04 5.86
C ASN A 210 -46.55 16.27 5.14
N SER A 211 -45.71 16.93 4.31
CA SER A 211 -46.12 18.13 3.56
C SER A 211 -46.93 17.85 2.28
N ILE A 212 -46.99 16.60 1.79
CA ILE A 212 -47.66 16.22 0.54
C ILE A 212 -48.73 15.16 0.79
N THR A 213 -48.37 14.05 1.44
CA THR A 213 -49.26 12.90 1.60
C THR A 213 -50.41 13.22 2.54
N GLU A 214 -50.14 13.83 3.67
CA GLU A 214 -51.17 14.16 4.67
C GLU A 214 -52.26 15.13 4.12
N PRO A 215 -51.92 16.27 3.48
CA PRO A 215 -52.93 17.12 2.87
C PRO A 215 -53.72 16.46 1.75
N VAL A 216 -53.03 15.63 0.92
CA VAL A 216 -53.72 14.93 -0.19
C VAL A 216 -54.70 13.92 0.35
N GLU A 217 -54.38 13.14 1.36
CA GLU A 217 -55.30 12.20 2.02
C GLU A 217 -56.52 12.92 2.64
N GLN A 218 -56.29 14.06 3.26
CA GLN A 218 -57.39 14.87 3.81
C GLN A 218 -58.32 15.41 2.71
N ILE A 219 -57.75 15.91 1.62
CA ILE A 219 -58.57 16.37 0.46
C ILE A 219 -59.32 15.20 -0.18
N GLU A 220 -58.67 14.02 -0.36
CA GLU A 220 -59.32 12.83 -0.90
C GLU A 220 -60.50 12.37 -0.02
N ALA A 221 -60.30 12.32 1.29
CA ALA A 221 -61.33 12.00 2.27
C ALA A 221 -62.53 12.99 2.21
N ALA A 222 -62.21 14.30 2.12
CA ALA A 222 -63.27 15.33 1.98
C ALA A 222 -64.04 15.19 0.69
N VAL A 223 -63.38 14.97 -0.44
CA VAL A 223 -64.04 14.75 -1.74
C VAL A 223 -64.89 13.46 -1.74
N ALA A 224 -64.41 12.40 -1.08
CA ALA A 224 -65.17 11.15 -0.95
C ALA A 224 -66.46 11.36 -0.09
N SER A 225 -66.38 12.13 0.97
CA SER A 225 -67.54 12.48 1.80
C SER A 225 -68.56 13.37 1.08
N LEU A 226 -68.09 14.34 0.31
CA LEU A 226 -68.96 15.16 -0.56
C LEU A 226 -69.72 14.32 -1.59
N ARG A 227 -69.07 13.34 -2.20
CA ARG A 227 -69.71 12.39 -3.16
C ARG A 227 -70.81 11.55 -2.52
N LYS A 228 -70.72 11.28 -1.22
CA LYS A 228 -71.74 10.55 -0.44
C LYS A 228 -72.85 11.43 0.10
N GLY A 229 -72.75 12.74 -0.05
CA GLY A 229 -73.71 13.73 0.51
C GLY A 229 -73.53 13.98 2.00
N GLU A 230 -72.39 13.58 2.61
CA GLU A 230 -72.08 13.74 4.02
C GLU A 230 -71.33 15.06 4.24
N LEU A 231 -72.02 16.17 4.40
CA LEU A 231 -71.44 17.52 4.55
C LEU A 231 -70.70 17.75 5.89
N SER A 232 -71.01 16.93 6.91
CA SER A 232 -70.41 17.07 8.26
C SER A 232 -68.90 16.72 8.32
N ASN A 233 -68.36 16.01 7.35
CA ASN A 233 -66.95 15.60 7.33
C ASN A 233 -66.04 16.61 6.61
N VAL A 234 -66.58 17.66 5.99
CA VAL A 234 -65.81 18.73 5.33
C VAL A 234 -65.15 19.65 6.38
N GLU A 235 -65.71 19.73 7.59
CA GLU A 235 -65.14 20.48 8.71
C GLU A 235 -63.89 19.85 9.36
N MET A 236 -63.46 18.64 8.92
CA MET A 236 -62.28 17.92 9.45
C MET A 236 -60.97 18.24 8.73
N LEU A 237 -60.92 19.21 7.83
CA LEU A 237 -59.67 19.64 7.19
C LEU A 237 -58.82 20.46 8.18
N THR A 238 -57.83 19.78 8.79
CA THR A 238 -57.00 20.37 9.87
C THR A 238 -55.60 20.77 9.41
N TYR A 239 -55.29 20.59 8.13
CA TYR A 239 -53.96 20.91 7.59
C TYR A 239 -53.79 22.43 7.46
N GLU A 240 -52.93 23.01 8.29
CA GLU A 240 -52.58 24.43 8.26
C GLU A 240 -51.17 24.58 7.66
N SER A 241 -51.07 25.17 6.47
CA SER A 241 -49.80 25.52 5.82
C SER A 241 -49.96 26.72 4.90
N GLU A 242 -48.90 27.45 4.64
CA GLU A 242 -48.82 28.54 3.66
C GLU A 242 -48.46 28.06 2.24
N ASP A 243 -48.58 26.76 1.94
CA ASP A 243 -48.31 26.18 0.63
C ASP A 243 -49.60 26.01 -0.20
N GLU A 244 -49.47 25.48 -1.42
CA GLU A 244 -50.55 25.27 -2.39
C GLU A 244 -51.69 24.41 -1.81
N PHE A 245 -51.40 23.47 -0.90
CA PHE A 245 -52.40 22.62 -0.25
C PHE A 245 -53.18 23.40 0.84
N GLY A 246 -52.46 24.18 1.66
CA GLY A 246 -53.11 25.02 2.65
C GLY A 246 -54.05 26.07 2.02
N ASP A 247 -53.67 26.63 0.87
CA ASP A 247 -54.54 27.52 0.09
C ASP A 247 -55.77 26.81 -0.44
N THR A 248 -55.61 25.55 -0.91
CA THR A 248 -56.74 24.74 -1.43
C THR A 248 -57.73 24.35 -0.33
N ILE A 249 -57.24 24.11 0.90
CA ILE A 249 -58.06 23.71 2.02
C ILE A 249 -58.80 24.91 2.63
N ARG A 250 -58.23 26.11 2.57
CA ARG A 250 -58.86 27.37 3.09
C ARG A 250 -59.93 27.93 2.16
N ASN A 251 -59.93 27.58 0.87
CA ASN A 251 -60.91 28.06 -0.13
C ASN A 251 -62.03 27.06 -0.36
#